data_d772431eefa455f7e4dfd5e6ba91e6a7
#
_entry.id   d772431eefa455f7e4dfd5e6ba91e6a7
#
_cell.length_a   1.000
_cell.length_b   1.000
_cell.length_c   1.000
_cell.angle_alpha   90.00
_cell.angle_beta   90.00
_cell.angle_gamma   90.00
#
_symmetry.space_group_name_H-M   'P 1'
#
loop_
_entity.id
_entity.type
_entity.pdbx_description
1 polymer ?
#
loop_
_entity_poly.entity_id
_entity_poly.type
_entity_poly.pdbx_seq_one_letter_code
_entity_poly.pdbx_strand_id
1 'polypeptide(L)'
;MWDLAINGVDFYHIANWFYIYSFLGWLWETCYVSVRKGKLINRGFINGPLCTIYGCGALAVYLILLPISDNLLLLFVGGVVVATALEYVTAVLMENIFHTSWWDYSDNKFNFQGRICLGCSLGWGVFTVGLFRVLHPVVQEFTELYTRRTGEVAVCVITVVYIVGFAFSAAAAFHVHERIPAWEQALDQMRAELLVQAREKMENLEESSGLSRDRIKKQLENKLGRLDDVALIKELEEKRTAMMSDISEELQKRKEAMAGKVSHNMQRFVKAYPNLNRGYKLHKKYGFGRKNKDAE
;
A
#
# COMPACT_ATOMS: atom_id res chain seq x y z
N MET A 1 -24.18 29.28 -0.13
CA MET A 1 -23.24 28.19 0.26
C MET A 1 -21.85 28.43 -0.31
N TRP A 2 -21.73 28.76 -1.59
CA TRP A 2 -20.46 28.95 -2.29
C TRP A 2 -19.60 30.12 -1.77
N ASP A 3 -20.22 31.14 -1.16
CA ASP A 3 -19.56 32.35 -0.68
C ASP A 3 -19.13 32.28 0.80
N LEU A 4 -19.32 31.14 1.45
CA LEU A 4 -18.75 30.89 2.78
C LEU A 4 -17.23 30.86 2.66
N ALA A 5 -16.50 31.64 3.46
CA ALA A 5 -15.06 31.74 3.39
C ALA A 5 -14.37 31.21 4.65
N ILE A 6 -13.26 30.50 4.46
CA ILE A 6 -12.34 30.04 5.49
C ILE A 6 -10.98 30.69 5.23
N ASN A 7 -10.46 31.46 6.16
CA ASN A 7 -9.22 32.22 6.00
C ASN A 7 -9.13 33.07 4.71
N GLY A 8 -10.28 33.66 4.31
CA GLY A 8 -10.37 34.49 3.10
C GLY A 8 -10.55 33.72 1.78
N VAL A 9 -10.60 32.39 1.81
CA VAL A 9 -10.87 31.55 0.65
C VAL A 9 -12.31 31.07 0.67
N ASP A 10 -13.05 31.32 -0.40
CA ASP A 10 -14.47 30.92 -0.50
C ASP A 10 -14.61 29.40 -0.74
N PHE A 11 -15.77 28.87 -0.39
CA PHE A 11 -16.04 27.43 -0.50
C PHE A 11 -16.00 26.91 -1.93
N TYR A 12 -16.28 27.76 -2.92
CA TYR A 12 -16.15 27.41 -4.33
C TYR A 12 -14.72 27.00 -4.68
N HIS A 13 -13.71 27.82 -4.30
CA HIS A 13 -12.32 27.51 -4.55
C HIS A 13 -11.86 26.31 -3.73
N ILE A 14 -12.22 26.19 -2.45
CA ILE A 14 -11.90 25.06 -1.60
C ILE A 14 -12.36 23.75 -2.24
N ALA A 15 -13.60 23.70 -2.74
CA ALA A 15 -14.16 22.50 -3.35
C ALA A 15 -13.48 22.13 -4.68
N ASN A 16 -13.22 23.12 -5.55
CA ASN A 16 -12.48 22.90 -6.79
C ASN A 16 -11.06 22.40 -6.52
N TRP A 17 -10.31 23.07 -5.65
CA TRP A 17 -8.94 22.69 -5.31
C TRP A 17 -8.87 21.31 -4.65
N PHE A 18 -9.87 20.95 -3.84
CA PHE A 18 -9.97 19.60 -3.27
C PHE A 18 -9.98 18.52 -4.35
N TYR A 19 -10.80 18.67 -5.38
CA TYR A 19 -10.87 17.68 -6.46
C TYR A 19 -9.62 17.71 -7.35
N ILE A 20 -9.07 18.89 -7.63
CA ILE A 20 -7.85 19.03 -8.43
C ILE A 20 -6.68 18.39 -7.69
N TYR A 21 -6.47 18.67 -6.41
CA TYR A 21 -5.40 18.05 -5.62
C TYR A 21 -5.60 16.55 -5.42
N SER A 22 -6.84 16.10 -5.27
CA SER A 22 -7.15 14.67 -5.20
C SER A 22 -6.81 13.95 -6.49
N PHE A 23 -7.05 14.58 -7.63
CA PHE A 23 -6.68 14.05 -8.95
C PHE A 23 -5.17 14.05 -9.16
N LEU A 24 -4.49 15.15 -8.86
CA LEU A 24 -3.02 15.25 -9.00
C LEU A 24 -2.30 14.26 -8.08
N GLY A 25 -2.78 14.10 -6.84
CA GLY A 25 -2.25 13.11 -5.91
C GLY A 25 -2.46 11.67 -6.40
N TRP A 26 -3.63 11.36 -6.97
CA TRP A 26 -3.89 10.08 -7.60
C TRP A 26 -2.97 9.82 -8.79
N LEU A 27 -2.77 10.82 -9.63
CA LEU A 27 -1.88 10.74 -10.80
C LEU A 27 -0.44 10.44 -10.36
N TRP A 28 0.07 11.19 -9.39
CA TRP A 28 1.40 11.00 -8.83
C TRP A 28 1.61 9.59 -8.26
N GLU A 29 0.75 9.17 -7.36
CA GLU A 29 0.82 7.84 -6.72
C GLU A 29 0.72 6.70 -7.73
N THR A 30 -0.24 6.81 -8.64
CA THR A 30 -0.47 5.80 -9.66
C THR A 30 0.71 5.69 -10.62
N CYS A 31 1.26 6.79 -11.09
CA CYS A 31 2.46 6.80 -11.93
C CYS A 31 3.67 6.23 -11.18
N TYR A 32 3.94 6.70 -9.98
CA TYR A 32 5.08 6.25 -9.18
C TYR A 32 5.05 4.73 -8.94
N VAL A 33 3.92 4.20 -8.49
CA VAL A 33 3.80 2.76 -8.19
C VAL A 33 3.78 1.93 -9.47
N SER A 34 3.13 2.42 -10.54
CA SER A 34 3.04 1.71 -11.81
C SER A 34 4.40 1.56 -12.49
N VAL A 35 5.22 2.62 -12.47
CA VAL A 35 6.60 2.58 -12.99
C VAL A 35 7.44 1.57 -12.20
N ARG A 36 7.38 1.59 -10.86
CA ARG A 36 8.15 0.65 -10.03
C ARG A 36 7.74 -0.81 -10.21
N LYS A 37 6.47 -1.07 -10.53
CA LYS A 37 5.94 -2.44 -10.65
C LYS A 37 5.79 -2.92 -12.10
N GLY A 38 6.12 -2.10 -13.08
CA GLY A 38 6.01 -2.44 -14.51
C GLY A 38 4.58 -2.72 -14.99
N LYS A 39 3.56 -2.29 -14.26
CA LYS A 39 2.14 -2.49 -14.59
C LYS A 39 1.28 -1.38 -13.99
N LEU A 40 0.19 -1.05 -14.68
CA LEU A 40 -0.74 -0.01 -14.24
C LEU A 40 -1.47 -0.45 -12.96
N ILE A 41 -1.32 0.34 -11.88
CA ILE A 41 -1.95 0.08 -10.57
C ILE A 41 -2.66 1.35 -10.12
N ASN A 42 -3.99 1.30 -10.07
CA ASN A 42 -4.77 2.39 -9.50
C ASN A 42 -4.58 2.44 -7.97
N ARG A 43 -4.01 3.55 -7.47
CA ARG A 43 -3.72 3.78 -6.05
C ARG A 43 -4.82 4.58 -5.33
N GLY A 44 -5.86 5.02 -6.04
CA GLY A 44 -6.99 5.70 -5.41
C GLY A 44 -7.73 4.80 -4.41
N PHE A 45 -8.15 5.35 -3.27
CA PHE A 45 -9.08 4.66 -2.37
C PHE A 45 -10.41 4.37 -3.08
N ILE A 46 -10.89 5.34 -3.84
CA ILE A 46 -12.08 5.20 -4.68
C ILE A 46 -11.71 4.48 -5.97
N ASN A 47 -12.67 3.78 -6.58
CA ASN A 47 -12.49 3.19 -7.91
C ASN A 47 -12.59 4.24 -9.02
N GLY A 48 -11.76 5.30 -8.91
CA GLY A 48 -11.71 6.45 -9.82
C GLY A 48 -10.38 7.17 -9.68
N PRO A 49 -10.16 8.23 -10.47
CA PRO A 49 -8.90 8.97 -10.51
C PRO A 49 -8.83 10.03 -9.39
N LEU A 50 -9.16 9.65 -8.15
CA LEU A 50 -9.14 10.56 -7.01
C LEU A 50 -8.48 9.89 -5.80
N CYS A 51 -7.53 10.58 -5.18
CA CYS A 51 -6.89 10.19 -3.93
C CYS A 51 -7.19 11.27 -2.87
N THR A 52 -8.25 11.05 -2.10
CA THR A 52 -8.84 11.99 -1.13
C THR A 52 -7.85 12.55 -0.13
N ILE A 53 -6.91 11.73 0.33
CA ILE A 53 -5.92 12.13 1.33
C ILE A 53 -5.04 13.28 0.83
N TYR A 54 -4.72 13.32 -0.47
CA TYR A 54 -3.94 14.41 -1.07
C TYR A 54 -4.77 15.69 -1.16
N GLY A 55 -6.05 15.59 -1.51
CA GLY A 55 -6.94 16.75 -1.53
C GLY A 55 -7.14 17.36 -0.15
N CYS A 56 -7.47 16.54 0.84
CA CYS A 56 -7.61 16.99 2.23
C CYS A 56 -6.29 17.52 2.80
N GLY A 57 -5.18 16.80 2.57
CA GLY A 57 -3.87 17.18 3.07
C GLY A 57 -3.36 18.49 2.48
N ALA A 58 -3.43 18.65 1.16
CA ALA A 58 -2.99 19.87 0.48
C ALA A 58 -3.81 21.09 0.93
N LEU A 59 -5.14 20.96 1.01
CA LEU A 59 -6.01 22.03 1.48
C LEU A 59 -5.77 22.38 2.94
N ALA A 60 -5.66 21.39 3.82
CA ALA A 60 -5.42 21.64 5.25
C ALA A 60 -4.06 22.33 5.45
N VAL A 61 -3.00 21.84 4.80
CA VAL A 61 -1.67 22.47 4.84
C VAL A 61 -1.74 23.89 4.28
N TYR A 62 -2.40 24.09 3.14
CA TYR A 62 -2.52 25.41 2.51
C TYR A 62 -3.25 26.39 3.43
N LEU A 63 -4.46 26.05 3.90
CA LEU A 63 -5.26 26.93 4.73
C LEU A 63 -4.60 27.25 6.08
N ILE A 64 -3.94 26.27 6.71
CA ILE A 64 -3.28 26.47 8.01
C ILE A 64 -2.04 27.35 7.86
N LEU A 65 -1.25 27.16 6.80
CA LEU A 65 0.03 27.83 6.63
C LEU A 65 -0.05 29.12 5.79
N LEU A 66 -1.21 29.44 5.23
CA LEU A 66 -1.44 30.65 4.43
C LEU A 66 -0.96 31.94 5.14
N PRO A 67 -1.22 32.13 6.46
CA PRO A 67 -0.78 33.35 7.16
C PRO A 67 0.76 33.53 7.26
N ILE A 68 1.52 32.45 7.08
CA ILE A 68 3.00 32.47 7.18
C ILE A 68 3.67 32.16 5.84
N SER A 69 2.91 32.20 4.75
CA SER A 69 3.36 31.82 3.41
C SER A 69 4.53 32.63 2.86
N ASP A 70 4.73 33.85 3.34
CA ASP A 70 5.79 34.74 2.87
C ASP A 70 7.19 34.29 3.32
N ASN A 71 7.30 33.62 4.46
CA ASN A 71 8.56 33.14 5.00
C ASN A 71 8.81 31.69 4.61
N LEU A 72 9.78 31.47 3.72
CA LEU A 72 10.11 30.14 3.18
C LEU A 72 10.53 29.14 4.25
N LEU A 73 11.29 29.57 5.27
CA LEU A 73 11.74 28.70 6.35
C LEU A 73 10.58 28.28 7.25
N LEU A 74 9.73 29.25 7.63
CA LEU A 74 8.53 28.96 8.43
C LEU A 74 7.56 28.07 7.65
N LEU A 75 7.43 28.28 6.35
CA LEU A 75 6.60 27.45 5.47
C LEU A 75 7.12 26.01 5.41
N PHE A 76 8.43 25.83 5.27
CA PHE A 76 9.04 24.50 5.29
C PHE A 76 8.83 23.81 6.64
N VAL A 77 9.18 24.45 7.75
CA VAL A 77 9.04 23.88 9.10
C VAL A 77 7.57 23.63 9.44
N GLY A 78 6.69 24.57 9.11
CA GLY A 78 5.25 24.43 9.26
C GLY A 78 4.71 23.24 8.47
N GLY A 79 5.19 23.05 7.24
CA GLY A 79 4.86 21.91 6.39
C GLY A 79 5.29 20.58 7.00
N VAL A 80 6.53 20.52 7.53
CA VAL A 80 7.02 19.32 8.25
C VAL A 80 6.07 18.99 9.41
N VAL A 81 5.72 19.97 10.25
CA VAL A 81 4.90 19.75 11.44
C VAL A 81 3.46 19.41 11.08
N VAL A 82 2.81 20.27 10.27
CA VAL A 82 1.37 20.14 9.97
C VAL A 82 1.09 18.89 9.14
N ALA A 83 1.86 18.65 8.08
CA ALA A 83 1.62 17.48 7.23
C ALA A 83 1.94 16.17 7.95
N THR A 84 3.00 16.12 8.78
CA THR A 84 3.30 14.92 9.60
C THR A 84 2.21 14.66 10.63
N ALA A 85 1.67 15.71 11.26
CA ALA A 85 0.54 15.56 12.20
C ALA A 85 -0.71 15.02 11.48
N LEU A 86 -1.02 15.55 10.29
CA LEU A 86 -2.13 15.07 9.47
C LEU A 86 -1.92 13.61 9.02
N GLU A 87 -0.69 13.24 8.60
CA GLU A 87 -0.35 11.86 8.23
C GLU A 87 -0.56 10.91 9.41
N TYR A 88 -0.08 11.28 10.60
CA TYR A 88 -0.26 10.46 11.80
C TYR A 88 -1.73 10.31 12.20
N VAL A 89 -2.48 11.42 12.25
CA VAL A 89 -3.91 11.40 12.57
C VAL A 89 -4.69 10.56 11.56
N THR A 90 -4.38 10.71 10.27
CA THR A 90 -5.01 9.92 9.21
C THR A 90 -4.70 8.43 9.36
N ALA A 91 -3.44 8.07 9.68
CA ALA A 91 -3.07 6.68 9.91
C ALA A 91 -3.87 6.08 11.08
N VAL A 92 -3.94 6.78 12.21
CA VAL A 92 -4.71 6.34 13.39
C VAL A 92 -6.19 6.22 13.07
N LEU A 93 -6.77 7.20 12.37
CA LEU A 93 -8.18 7.19 11.99
C LEU A 93 -8.52 6.01 11.06
N MET A 94 -7.70 5.81 10.02
CA MET A 94 -7.88 4.72 9.06
C MET A 94 -7.71 3.35 9.73
N GLU A 95 -6.74 3.20 10.63
CA GLU A 95 -6.55 1.97 11.40
C GLU A 95 -7.73 1.67 12.32
N ASN A 96 -8.30 2.68 12.99
CA ASN A 96 -9.46 2.50 13.87
C ASN A 96 -10.75 2.17 13.09
N ILE A 97 -10.92 2.77 11.90
CA ILE A 97 -12.11 2.55 11.09
C ILE A 97 -12.04 1.20 10.34
N PHE A 98 -10.90 0.91 9.71
CA PHE A 98 -10.77 -0.24 8.82
C PHE A 98 -9.97 -1.40 9.44
N HIS A 99 -9.49 -1.24 10.69
CA HIS A 99 -8.71 -2.24 11.43
C HIS A 99 -7.49 -2.78 10.67
N THR A 100 -6.93 -1.95 9.78
CA THR A 100 -5.72 -2.27 9.02
C THR A 100 -4.94 -0.99 8.72
N SER A 101 -3.62 -1.13 8.52
CA SER A 101 -2.74 -0.01 8.15
C SER A 101 -2.53 0.02 6.64
N TRP A 102 -2.65 1.21 6.03
CA TRP A 102 -2.57 1.41 4.59
C TRP A 102 -1.15 1.64 4.10
N TRP A 103 -0.26 2.08 5.01
CA TRP A 103 1.18 2.20 4.78
C TRP A 103 1.94 1.77 6.02
N ASP A 104 3.22 1.50 5.87
CA ASP A 104 4.06 1.00 6.94
C ASP A 104 5.51 1.48 6.73
N TYR A 105 5.96 2.32 7.64
CA TYR A 105 7.32 2.84 7.69
C TYR A 105 8.20 2.14 8.73
N SER A 106 7.81 0.98 9.25
CA SER A 106 8.56 0.29 10.30
C SER A 106 10.00 -0.04 9.91
N ASP A 107 10.27 -0.20 8.61
CA ASP A 107 11.62 -0.46 8.09
C ASP A 107 12.44 0.83 7.92
N ASN A 108 11.82 2.01 8.02
CA ASN A 108 12.51 3.28 7.87
C ASN A 108 13.16 3.72 9.19
N LYS A 109 14.35 4.33 9.08
CA LYS A 109 15.02 4.92 10.25
C LYS A 109 14.20 6.08 10.81
N PHE A 110 14.21 6.23 12.14
CA PHE A 110 13.47 7.28 12.86
C PHE A 110 11.97 7.28 12.52
N ASN A 111 11.36 6.09 12.45
CA ASN A 111 9.92 5.98 12.38
C ASN A 111 9.28 6.02 13.77
N PHE A 112 8.04 6.47 13.82
CA PHE A 112 7.20 6.43 15.03
C PHE A 112 6.01 5.53 14.77
N GLN A 113 5.98 4.38 15.44
CA GLN A 113 4.94 3.34 15.34
C GLN A 113 4.69 2.82 13.91
N GLY A 114 5.65 2.97 12.98
CA GLY A 114 5.47 2.62 11.57
C GLY A 114 4.52 3.55 10.78
N ARG A 115 3.94 4.57 11.43
CA ARG A 115 2.94 5.48 10.85
C ARG A 115 3.54 6.69 10.17
N ILE A 116 4.61 7.23 10.74
CA ILE A 116 5.36 8.37 10.22
C ILE A 116 6.87 8.10 10.31
N CYS A 117 7.67 8.77 9.50
CA CYS A 117 9.13 8.69 9.58
C CYS A 117 9.78 10.04 9.24
N LEU A 118 10.96 10.29 9.81
CA LEU A 118 11.68 11.56 9.64
C LEU A 118 11.91 11.90 8.16
N GLY A 119 12.30 10.92 7.35
CA GLY A 119 12.54 11.16 5.90
C GLY A 119 11.28 11.60 5.17
N CYS A 120 10.12 11.00 5.46
CA CYS A 120 8.84 11.40 4.90
C CYS A 120 8.42 12.79 5.41
N SER A 121 8.61 13.06 6.70
CA SER A 121 8.30 14.37 7.31
C SER A 121 9.08 15.51 6.67
N LEU A 122 10.38 15.33 6.43
CA LEU A 122 11.20 16.31 5.70
C LEU A 122 10.73 16.47 4.25
N GLY A 123 10.34 15.35 3.61
CA GLY A 123 9.72 15.36 2.28
C GLY A 123 8.45 16.20 2.24
N TRP A 124 7.59 16.10 3.25
CA TRP A 124 6.38 16.93 3.38
C TRP A 124 6.69 18.42 3.45
N GLY A 125 7.76 18.80 4.14
CA GLY A 125 8.24 20.20 4.15
C GLY A 125 8.59 20.71 2.76
N VAL A 126 9.34 19.92 1.98
CA VAL A 126 9.69 20.25 0.59
C VAL A 126 8.43 20.33 -0.28
N PHE A 127 7.53 19.36 -0.16
CA PHE A 127 6.26 19.37 -0.89
C PHE A 127 5.38 20.57 -0.54
N THR A 128 5.38 21.00 0.72
CA THR A 128 4.64 22.21 1.16
C THR A 128 5.17 23.45 0.47
N VAL A 129 6.49 23.63 0.41
CA VAL A 129 7.10 24.76 -0.32
C VAL A 129 6.73 24.68 -1.81
N GLY A 130 6.82 23.51 -2.42
CA GLY A 130 6.40 23.28 -3.80
C GLY A 130 4.91 23.55 -4.04
N LEU A 131 4.06 23.17 -3.08
CA LEU A 131 2.63 23.47 -3.11
C LEU A 131 2.38 24.98 -3.20
N PHE A 132 2.97 25.76 -2.32
CA PHE A 132 2.72 27.21 -2.26
C PHE A 132 3.35 27.97 -3.42
N ARG A 133 4.54 27.58 -3.85
CA ARG A 133 5.33 28.37 -4.83
C ARG A 133 5.08 27.97 -6.28
N VAL A 134 4.65 26.73 -6.52
CA VAL A 134 4.52 26.20 -7.87
C VAL A 134 3.11 25.65 -8.13
N LEU A 135 2.68 24.66 -7.32
CA LEU A 135 1.47 23.91 -7.64
C LEU A 135 0.22 24.74 -7.44
N HIS A 136 0.10 25.45 -6.30
CA HIS A 136 -1.11 26.23 -5.99
C HIS A 136 -1.36 27.38 -6.97
N PRO A 137 -0.35 28.21 -7.35
CA PRO A 137 -0.53 29.23 -8.38
C PRO A 137 -1.09 28.65 -9.70
N VAL A 138 -0.55 27.52 -10.17
CA VAL A 138 -1.03 26.84 -11.37
C VAL A 138 -2.48 26.33 -11.20
N VAL A 139 -2.80 25.77 -10.05
CA VAL A 139 -4.16 25.28 -9.75
C VAL A 139 -5.14 26.43 -9.65
N GLN A 140 -4.73 27.56 -9.09
CA GLN A 140 -5.54 28.76 -9.03
C GLN A 140 -5.82 29.30 -10.43
N GLU A 141 -4.81 29.52 -11.26
CA GLU A 141 -4.98 29.93 -12.65
C GLU A 141 -5.90 28.97 -13.43
N PHE A 142 -5.72 27.65 -13.23
CA PHE A 142 -6.59 26.67 -13.87
C PHE A 142 -8.06 26.82 -13.44
N THR A 143 -8.32 27.16 -12.18
CA THR A 143 -9.70 27.37 -11.66
C THR A 143 -10.32 28.64 -12.24
N GLU A 144 -9.52 29.61 -12.69
CA GLU A 144 -9.96 30.85 -13.30
C GLU A 144 -10.25 30.74 -14.81
N LEU A 145 -9.81 29.63 -15.47
CA LEU A 145 -9.99 29.43 -16.91
C LEU A 145 -11.48 29.21 -17.31
N TYR A 146 -12.29 28.76 -16.38
CA TYR A 146 -13.70 28.47 -16.64
C TYR A 146 -14.62 29.33 -15.77
N THR A 147 -15.85 29.54 -16.28
CA THR A 147 -16.81 30.37 -15.54
C THR A 147 -17.19 29.73 -14.20
N ARG A 148 -17.42 30.56 -13.18
CA ARG A 148 -17.84 30.12 -11.84
C ARG A 148 -19.01 29.13 -11.90
N ARG A 149 -20.02 29.39 -12.75
CA ARG A 149 -21.18 28.50 -12.92
C ARG A 149 -20.77 27.11 -13.43
N THR A 150 -19.83 27.08 -14.38
CA THR A 150 -19.30 25.80 -14.90
C THR A 150 -18.59 25.01 -13.80
N GLY A 151 -17.76 25.68 -13.00
CA GLY A 151 -17.08 25.08 -11.86
C GLY A 151 -18.04 24.55 -10.78
N GLU A 152 -19.06 25.34 -10.43
CA GLU A 152 -20.09 24.91 -9.47
C GLU A 152 -20.83 23.64 -9.93
N VAL A 153 -21.24 23.58 -11.21
CA VAL A 153 -21.88 22.39 -11.78
C VAL A 153 -20.94 21.20 -11.80
N ALA A 154 -19.68 21.40 -12.23
CA ALA A 154 -18.67 20.36 -12.26
C ALA A 154 -18.42 19.77 -10.86
N VAL A 155 -18.24 20.62 -9.85
CA VAL A 155 -18.06 20.19 -8.46
C VAL A 155 -19.26 19.41 -7.97
N CYS A 156 -20.49 19.86 -8.23
CA CYS A 156 -21.69 19.12 -7.84
C CYS A 156 -21.74 17.71 -8.48
N VAL A 157 -21.49 17.61 -9.78
CA VAL A 157 -21.52 16.33 -10.49
C VAL A 157 -20.41 15.40 -9.95
N ILE A 158 -19.18 15.91 -9.83
CA ILE A 158 -18.05 15.14 -9.30
C ILE A 158 -18.35 14.69 -7.86
N THR A 159 -18.95 15.55 -7.03
CA THR A 159 -19.31 15.21 -5.64
C THR A 159 -20.26 14.03 -5.58
N VAL A 160 -21.30 14.01 -6.41
CA VAL A 160 -22.26 12.88 -6.45
C VAL A 160 -21.53 11.57 -6.83
N VAL A 161 -20.74 11.60 -7.90
CA VAL A 161 -19.96 10.43 -8.33
C VAL A 161 -18.96 10.01 -7.25
N TYR A 162 -18.32 10.98 -6.60
CA TYR A 162 -17.38 10.75 -5.51
C TYR A 162 -18.06 10.06 -4.32
N ILE A 163 -19.20 10.54 -3.85
CA ILE A 163 -19.92 9.97 -2.68
C ILE A 163 -20.32 8.52 -2.98
N VAL A 164 -20.85 8.24 -4.17
CA VAL A 164 -21.21 6.88 -4.58
C VAL A 164 -19.99 5.98 -4.63
N GLY A 165 -18.91 6.42 -5.29
CA GLY A 165 -17.66 5.65 -5.38
C GLY A 165 -17.01 5.43 -4.02
N PHE A 166 -17.06 6.44 -3.13
CA PHE A 166 -16.54 6.35 -1.77
C PHE A 166 -17.32 5.32 -0.95
N ALA A 167 -18.65 5.35 -1.00
CA ALA A 167 -19.49 4.40 -0.27
C ALA A 167 -19.21 2.94 -0.66
N PHE A 168 -19.10 2.66 -1.97
CA PHE A 168 -18.72 1.32 -2.45
C PHE A 168 -17.30 0.90 -2.02
N SER A 169 -16.35 1.84 -2.05
CA SER A 169 -14.96 1.55 -1.65
C SER A 169 -14.83 1.36 -0.14
N ALA A 170 -15.54 2.17 0.66
CA ALA A 170 -15.57 2.03 2.11
C ALA A 170 -16.21 0.70 2.53
N ALA A 171 -17.35 0.34 1.94
CA ALA A 171 -17.98 -0.95 2.19
C ALA A 171 -17.04 -2.13 1.89
N ALA A 172 -16.30 -2.07 0.78
CA ALA A 172 -15.31 -3.09 0.45
C ALA A 172 -14.14 -3.10 1.46
N ALA A 173 -13.68 -1.92 1.91
CA ALA A 173 -12.58 -1.79 2.86
C ALA A 173 -12.95 -2.32 4.25
N PHE A 174 -14.18 -2.15 4.72
CA PHE A 174 -14.66 -2.73 5.98
C PHE A 174 -14.57 -4.25 6.02
N HIS A 175 -14.79 -4.93 4.89
CA HIS A 175 -14.70 -6.38 4.81
C HIS A 175 -13.28 -6.91 4.57
N VAL A 176 -12.32 -6.03 4.31
CA VAL A 176 -10.93 -6.45 4.06
C VAL A 176 -10.32 -7.10 5.30
N HIS A 177 -10.48 -6.49 6.47
CA HIS A 177 -9.88 -6.98 7.71
C HIS A 177 -10.42 -8.36 8.15
N GLU A 178 -11.68 -8.65 7.88
CA GLU A 178 -12.30 -9.94 8.22
C GLU A 178 -11.76 -11.08 7.34
N ARG A 179 -11.44 -10.77 6.08
CA ARG A 179 -11.01 -11.75 5.08
C ARG A 179 -9.51 -11.98 5.03
N ILE A 180 -8.69 -11.02 5.48
CA ILE A 180 -7.23 -11.16 5.50
C ILE A 180 -6.78 -12.37 6.32
N PRO A 181 -7.27 -12.63 7.56
CA PRO A 181 -6.85 -13.80 8.33
C PRO A 181 -7.21 -15.13 7.67
N ALA A 182 -8.42 -15.23 7.11
CA ALA A 182 -8.86 -16.44 6.41
C ALA A 182 -8.02 -16.69 5.14
N TRP A 183 -7.65 -15.64 4.44
CA TRP A 183 -6.75 -15.73 3.29
C TRP A 183 -5.35 -16.16 3.68
N GLU A 184 -4.76 -15.59 4.77
CA GLU A 184 -3.45 -16.02 5.28
C GLU A 184 -3.46 -17.50 5.64
N GLN A 185 -4.45 -17.94 6.42
CA GLN A 185 -4.58 -19.34 6.81
C GLN A 185 -4.68 -20.26 5.59
N ALA A 186 -5.49 -19.88 4.59
CA ALA A 186 -5.61 -20.66 3.37
C ALA A 186 -4.31 -20.70 2.54
N LEU A 187 -3.53 -19.60 2.51
CA LEU A 187 -2.22 -19.57 1.86
C LEU A 187 -1.18 -20.39 2.63
N ASP A 188 -1.19 -20.35 3.95
CA ASP A 188 -0.27 -21.11 4.79
C ASP A 188 -0.57 -22.62 4.71
N GLN A 189 -1.85 -23.00 4.71
CA GLN A 189 -2.26 -24.41 4.47
C GLN A 189 -1.81 -24.89 3.10
N MET A 190 -2.09 -24.14 2.05
CA MET A 190 -1.68 -24.46 0.68
C MET A 190 -0.15 -24.59 0.56
N ARG A 191 0.60 -23.70 1.22
CA ARG A 191 2.04 -23.76 1.25
C ARG A 191 2.56 -25.00 1.98
N ALA A 192 1.94 -25.34 3.10
CA ALA A 192 2.27 -26.56 3.86
C ALA A 192 1.99 -27.83 3.03
N GLU A 193 0.84 -27.91 2.37
CA GLU A 193 0.49 -29.03 1.48
C GLU A 193 1.51 -29.20 0.34
N LEU A 194 1.87 -28.12 -0.33
CA LEU A 194 2.85 -28.17 -1.43
C LEU A 194 4.26 -28.56 -0.94
N LEU A 195 4.65 -28.11 0.27
CA LEU A 195 5.92 -28.51 0.86
C LEU A 195 5.94 -30.00 1.25
N VAL A 196 4.83 -30.56 1.75
CA VAL A 196 4.71 -31.98 2.04
C VAL A 196 4.82 -32.80 0.74
N GLN A 197 4.06 -32.41 -0.30
CA GLN A 197 4.13 -33.08 -1.61
C GLN A 197 5.56 -33.01 -2.23
N ALA A 198 6.22 -31.86 -2.06
CA ALA A 198 7.61 -31.70 -2.51
C ALA A 198 8.56 -32.65 -1.77
N ARG A 199 8.38 -32.78 -0.46
CA ARG A 199 9.19 -33.66 0.36
C ARG A 199 9.00 -35.13 -0.02
N GLU A 200 7.77 -35.57 -0.18
CA GLU A 200 7.43 -36.94 -0.63
C GLU A 200 8.04 -37.24 -2.01
N LYS A 201 7.92 -36.30 -2.96
CA LYS A 201 8.55 -36.46 -4.29
C LYS A 201 10.07 -36.53 -4.21
N MET A 202 10.70 -35.75 -3.31
CA MET A 202 12.15 -35.81 -3.09
C MET A 202 12.58 -37.13 -2.48
N GLU A 203 11.87 -37.61 -1.45
CA GLU A 203 12.15 -38.92 -0.82
C GLU A 203 12.05 -40.07 -1.84
N ASN A 204 11.00 -40.07 -2.69
CA ASN A 204 10.84 -41.05 -3.76
C ASN A 204 11.96 -40.97 -4.81
N LEU A 205 12.46 -39.77 -5.13
CA LEU A 205 13.61 -39.59 -6.05
C LEU A 205 14.93 -40.08 -5.42
N GLU A 206 15.13 -39.83 -4.13
CA GLU A 206 16.30 -40.33 -3.40
C GLU A 206 16.26 -41.86 -3.30
N GLU A 207 15.11 -42.46 -3.08
CA GLU A 207 14.90 -43.90 -3.00
C GLU A 207 15.11 -44.60 -4.36
N SER A 208 14.54 -44.04 -5.43
CA SER A 208 14.66 -44.57 -6.79
C SER A 208 16.07 -44.43 -7.39
N SER A 209 16.84 -43.46 -6.95
CA SER A 209 18.24 -43.24 -7.37
C SER A 209 19.24 -44.07 -6.56
N GLY A 210 18.80 -44.77 -5.50
CA GLY A 210 19.70 -45.56 -4.63
C GLY A 210 20.68 -44.73 -3.83
N LEU A 211 20.51 -43.39 -3.84
CA LEU A 211 21.38 -42.45 -3.11
C LEU A 211 20.72 -42.05 -1.80
N SER A 212 21.02 -42.78 -0.73
CA SER A 212 20.69 -42.30 0.63
C SER A 212 21.59 -41.10 0.97
N ARG A 213 21.01 -40.08 1.64
CA ARG A 213 21.73 -38.91 2.19
C ARG A 213 23.01 -39.30 2.92
N ASP A 214 23.00 -40.44 3.61
CA ASP A 214 24.16 -40.97 4.36
C ASP A 214 25.26 -41.49 3.44
N ARG A 215 24.91 -42.01 2.25
CA ARG A 215 25.92 -42.39 1.23
C ARG A 215 26.57 -41.18 0.60
N ILE A 216 25.77 -40.15 0.25
CA ILE A 216 26.32 -38.89 -0.31
C ILE A 216 27.23 -38.21 0.71
N LYS A 217 26.85 -38.16 1.99
CA LYS A 217 27.65 -37.56 3.06
C LYS A 217 28.95 -38.34 3.30
N LYS A 218 28.89 -39.67 3.28
CA LYS A 218 30.02 -40.57 3.45
C LYS A 218 30.99 -40.54 2.26
N GLN A 219 30.51 -40.33 1.05
CA GLN A 219 31.30 -40.17 -0.17
C GLN A 219 31.94 -38.79 -0.27
N LEU A 220 31.28 -37.73 0.20
CA LEU A 220 31.85 -36.39 0.34
C LEU A 220 32.96 -36.32 1.42
N GLU A 221 32.78 -37.06 2.50
CA GLU A 221 33.79 -37.18 3.57
C GLU A 221 35.01 -38.01 3.11
N ASN A 222 34.83 -39.01 2.28
CA ASN A 222 35.91 -39.78 1.66
C ASN A 222 36.36 -39.15 0.34
N LYS A 223 37.18 -38.16 0.35
CA LYS A 223 37.83 -37.33 -0.69
C LYS A 223 38.15 -37.97 -2.07
N LEU A 224 37.46 -38.99 -2.53
CA LEU A 224 37.65 -39.70 -3.80
C LEU A 224 36.33 -40.02 -4.47
N GLY A 225 35.54 -38.97 -4.83
CA GLY A 225 34.37 -39.13 -5.68
C GLY A 225 34.76 -39.43 -7.13
N ARG A 226 34.24 -40.52 -7.70
CA ARG A 226 34.29 -40.79 -9.15
C ARG A 226 33.53 -39.68 -9.91
N LEU A 227 33.97 -39.39 -11.12
CA LEU A 227 33.29 -38.40 -12.02
C LEU A 227 31.79 -38.66 -12.18
N ASP A 228 31.38 -39.95 -12.09
CA ASP A 228 29.96 -40.36 -12.16
C ASP A 228 29.13 -39.86 -10.99
N ASP A 229 29.69 -39.73 -9.77
CA ASP A 229 29.02 -39.24 -8.59
C ASP A 229 28.74 -37.71 -8.70
N VAL A 230 29.66 -36.97 -9.35
CA VAL A 230 29.46 -35.53 -9.60
C VAL A 230 28.37 -35.28 -10.60
N ALA A 231 28.27 -36.09 -11.66
CA ALA A 231 27.21 -36.00 -12.66
C ALA A 231 25.83 -36.28 -12.05
N LEU A 232 25.74 -37.28 -11.16
CA LEU A 232 24.51 -37.65 -10.50
C LEU A 232 24.06 -36.60 -9.46
N ILE A 233 24.98 -36.00 -8.72
CA ILE A 233 24.69 -34.88 -7.81
C ILE A 233 24.13 -33.68 -8.59
N LYS A 234 24.75 -33.37 -9.72
CA LYS A 234 24.30 -32.29 -10.60
C LYS A 234 22.90 -32.57 -11.16
N GLU A 235 22.60 -33.78 -11.60
CA GLU A 235 21.27 -34.17 -12.07
C GLU A 235 20.21 -34.04 -10.95
N LEU A 236 20.56 -34.43 -9.71
CA LEU A 236 19.63 -34.25 -8.56
C LEU A 236 19.40 -32.78 -8.21
N GLU A 237 20.43 -31.92 -8.30
CA GLU A 237 20.26 -30.48 -8.10
C GLU A 237 19.44 -29.85 -9.20
N GLU A 238 19.59 -30.25 -10.45
CA GLU A 238 18.76 -29.79 -11.56
C GLU A 238 17.30 -30.22 -11.37
N LYS A 239 17.03 -31.47 -10.99
CA LYS A 239 15.69 -31.97 -10.69
C LYS A 239 15.06 -31.27 -9.49
N ARG A 240 15.85 -31.00 -8.43
CA ARG A 240 15.40 -30.23 -7.27
C ARG A 240 15.03 -28.79 -7.66
N THR A 241 15.85 -28.15 -8.48
CA THR A 241 15.62 -26.77 -8.93
C THR A 241 14.36 -26.68 -9.81
N ALA A 242 14.19 -27.62 -10.73
CA ALA A 242 12.98 -27.72 -11.57
C ALA A 242 11.73 -27.92 -10.72
N MET A 243 11.77 -28.84 -9.74
CA MET A 243 10.64 -29.10 -8.84
C MET A 243 10.30 -27.88 -7.97
N MET A 244 11.29 -27.13 -7.47
CA MET A 244 11.04 -25.88 -6.72
C MET A 244 10.43 -24.81 -7.62
N SER A 245 10.80 -24.76 -8.89
CA SER A 245 10.18 -23.88 -9.90
C SER A 245 8.71 -24.25 -10.11
N ASP A 246 8.40 -25.54 -10.31
CA ASP A 246 7.03 -26.03 -10.50
C ASP A 246 6.13 -25.75 -9.29
N ILE A 247 6.67 -25.93 -8.08
CA ILE A 247 5.94 -25.59 -6.84
C ILE A 247 5.65 -24.08 -6.78
N SER A 248 6.62 -23.24 -7.14
CA SER A 248 6.45 -21.80 -7.14
C SER A 248 5.39 -21.35 -8.16
N GLU A 249 5.36 -21.98 -9.33
CA GLU A 249 4.36 -21.73 -10.37
C GLU A 249 2.96 -22.19 -9.94
N GLU A 250 2.83 -23.39 -9.37
CA GLU A 250 1.57 -23.90 -8.85
C GLU A 250 1.03 -23.04 -7.70
N LEU A 251 1.90 -22.59 -6.80
CA LEU A 251 1.56 -21.63 -5.74
C LEU A 251 1.03 -20.32 -6.30
N GLN A 252 1.66 -19.84 -7.37
CA GLN A 252 1.24 -18.62 -8.03
C GLN A 252 -0.13 -18.80 -8.71
N LYS A 253 -0.34 -19.89 -9.42
CA LYS A 253 -1.64 -20.23 -10.06
C LYS A 253 -2.77 -20.33 -9.04
N ARG A 254 -2.53 -21.01 -7.91
CA ARG A 254 -3.53 -21.14 -6.83
C ARG A 254 -3.82 -19.80 -6.15
N LYS A 255 -2.82 -18.94 -5.95
CA LYS A 255 -3.01 -17.55 -5.46
C LYS A 255 -3.88 -16.75 -6.40
N GLU A 256 -3.66 -16.84 -7.70
CA GLU A 256 -4.45 -16.15 -8.72
C GLU A 256 -5.89 -16.66 -8.77
N ALA A 257 -6.10 -17.97 -8.67
CA ALA A 257 -7.42 -18.57 -8.61
C ALA A 257 -8.20 -18.17 -7.33
N MET A 258 -7.51 -18.08 -6.19
CA MET A 258 -8.12 -17.55 -4.96
C MET A 258 -8.46 -16.07 -5.09
N ALA A 259 -7.56 -15.27 -5.69
CA ALA A 259 -7.80 -13.85 -5.94
C ALA A 259 -9.02 -13.64 -6.86
N GLY A 260 -9.25 -14.52 -7.84
CA GLY A 260 -10.41 -14.48 -8.74
C GLY A 260 -11.76 -14.68 -8.03
N LYS A 261 -11.79 -15.35 -6.88
CA LYS A 261 -13.00 -15.56 -6.07
C LYS A 261 -13.38 -14.37 -5.19
N VAL A 262 -12.57 -13.33 -5.16
CA VAL A 262 -12.77 -12.15 -4.33
C VAL A 262 -13.39 -11.02 -5.15
N SER A 263 -14.21 -10.17 -4.53
CA SER A 263 -14.85 -9.04 -5.23
C SER A 263 -13.80 -8.15 -5.93
N HIS A 264 -14.17 -7.55 -7.07
CA HIS A 264 -13.29 -6.69 -7.86
C HIS A 264 -12.63 -5.58 -7.03
N ASN A 265 -13.39 -4.94 -6.15
CA ASN A 265 -12.88 -3.88 -5.28
C ASN A 265 -11.83 -4.40 -4.29
N MET A 266 -12.02 -5.59 -3.72
CA MET A 266 -11.05 -6.19 -2.81
C MET A 266 -9.77 -6.61 -3.54
N GLN A 267 -9.88 -7.17 -4.75
CA GLN A 267 -8.71 -7.45 -5.60
C GLN A 267 -7.89 -6.18 -5.86
N ARG A 268 -8.59 -5.06 -6.13
CA ARG A 268 -7.97 -3.76 -6.34
C ARG A 268 -7.20 -3.30 -5.09
N PHE A 269 -7.79 -3.39 -3.89
CA PHE A 269 -7.11 -3.03 -2.64
C PHE A 269 -5.86 -3.89 -2.39
N VAL A 270 -5.95 -5.20 -2.54
CA VAL A 270 -4.79 -6.10 -2.36
C VAL A 270 -3.68 -5.79 -3.38
N LYS A 271 -4.02 -5.46 -4.62
CA LYS A 271 -3.05 -5.07 -5.65
C LYS A 271 -2.43 -3.69 -5.37
N ALA A 272 -3.25 -2.73 -4.95
CA ALA A 272 -2.81 -1.38 -4.65
C ALA A 272 -1.97 -1.31 -3.38
N TYR A 273 -2.33 -2.07 -2.35
CA TYR A 273 -1.74 -2.03 -1.01
C TYR A 273 -1.23 -3.41 -0.59
N PRO A 274 -0.10 -3.89 -1.12
CA PRO A 274 0.42 -5.24 -0.85
C PRO A 274 0.79 -5.48 0.62
N ASN A 275 0.96 -4.41 1.40
CA ASN A 275 1.30 -4.46 2.82
C ASN A 275 0.06 -4.44 3.75
N LEU A 276 -1.17 -4.51 3.23
CA LEU A 276 -2.39 -4.54 4.05
C LEU A 276 -2.34 -5.59 5.16
N ASN A 277 -1.76 -6.74 4.87
CA ASN A 277 -1.58 -7.81 5.84
C ASN A 277 -0.61 -7.43 6.97
N ARG A 278 0.52 -6.81 6.63
CA ARG A 278 1.46 -6.25 7.61
C ARG A 278 0.80 -5.14 8.43
N GLY A 279 -0.01 -4.30 7.79
CA GLY A 279 -0.83 -3.29 8.42
C GLY A 279 -1.81 -3.87 9.44
N TYR A 280 -2.49 -4.98 9.14
CA TYR A 280 -3.34 -5.70 10.08
C TYR A 280 -2.55 -6.16 11.33
N LYS A 281 -1.35 -6.71 11.15
CA LYS A 281 -0.48 -7.11 12.26
C LYS A 281 -0.03 -5.92 13.11
N LEU A 282 0.26 -4.78 12.50
CA LEU A 282 0.60 -3.53 13.19
C LEU A 282 -0.59 -2.99 13.98
N HIS A 283 -1.79 -2.97 13.41
CA HIS A 283 -3.01 -2.59 14.12
C HIS A 283 -3.23 -3.49 15.35
N LYS A 284 -3.07 -4.82 15.21
CA LYS A 284 -3.17 -5.75 16.33
C LYS A 284 -2.12 -5.49 17.42
N LYS A 285 -0.94 -4.99 17.04
CA LYS A 285 0.15 -4.67 17.99
C LYS A 285 0.00 -3.31 18.67
N TYR A 286 -0.42 -2.27 17.92
CA TYR A 286 -0.41 -0.88 18.38
C TYR A 286 -1.79 -0.21 18.40
N GLY A 287 -2.86 -0.88 17.98
CA GLY A 287 -4.22 -0.33 17.90
C GLY A 287 -4.78 0.09 19.27
N PHE A 288 -5.45 1.24 19.33
CA PHE A 288 -6.21 1.70 20.49
C PHE A 288 -7.40 0.76 20.72
N GLY A 289 -7.40 -0.01 21.81
CA GLY A 289 -8.54 -0.87 22.15
C GLY A 289 -8.18 -2.18 22.86
N ARG A 290 -6.91 -2.49 23.06
CA ARG A 290 -6.53 -3.57 23.98
C ARG A 290 -6.78 -3.13 25.42
N LYS A 291 -8.00 -3.33 25.91
CA LYS A 291 -8.17 -3.57 27.36
C LYS A 291 -7.33 -4.80 27.67
N ASN A 292 -6.35 -4.64 28.56
CA ASN A 292 -5.63 -5.75 29.19
C ASN A 292 -6.66 -6.78 29.68
N LYS A 293 -6.80 -7.89 28.97
CA LYS A 293 -7.54 -9.08 29.42
C LYS A 293 -6.61 -10.08 30.13
N ASP A 294 -5.37 -9.68 30.38
CA ASP A 294 -4.36 -10.53 31.05
C ASP A 294 -3.98 -9.96 32.42
N ALA A 295 -4.99 -9.42 33.16
CA ALA A 295 -4.88 -9.05 34.58
C ALA A 295 -6.13 -9.55 35.29
N GLU A 296 -6.27 -10.88 35.39
CA GLU A 296 -6.99 -11.59 36.46
C GLU A 296 -6.38 -13.00 36.58
#